data_b441c652c9d20e74fada2d8798911258
#
_entry.id   b441c652c9d20e74fada2d8798911258
#
_cell.length_a   1.000
_cell.length_b   1.000
_cell.length_c   1.000
_cell.angle_alpha   90.00
_cell.angle_beta   90.00
_cell.angle_gamma   90.00
#
_symmetry.space_group_name_H-M   'P 1'
#
loop_
_entity.id
_entity.type
_entity.pdbx_description
1 polymer ?
#
loop_
_entity_poly.entity_id
_entity_poly.type
_entity_poly.pdbx_seq_one_letter_code
_entity_poly.pdbx_strand_id
1 'polypeptide(L)'
;TISSSDLRRRLAEGREIPSWFTFPEVAEALRQRHRPRHRQGFTVFFTGLSGAGKSTVASALLVRLLELGGRPVTLLDGDLVRRHLSSELGFSREHRDINIRRIGFVASEITKNGGIAICAPIAPYDAVRKEVRGMIEPVGGFILVHVDTPLEVCEERDRKGLYAKARAGIIKEFTGISDPYELPEKPAVTLATTDMTPEESAQHILLHLEREGYVGVSD
;
A
#
# COMPACT_ATOMS: atom_id res chain seq x y z
N THR A 1 -26.57 -13.85 25.58
CA THR A 1 -25.15 -14.27 25.62
C THR A 1 -24.48 -13.72 24.38
N ILE A 2 -23.39 -13.00 24.52
CA ILE A 2 -22.56 -12.53 23.39
C ILE A 2 -21.58 -13.67 23.06
N SER A 3 -21.58 -14.14 21.82
CA SER A 3 -20.59 -15.12 21.33
C SER A 3 -19.25 -14.44 21.05
N SER A 4 -18.17 -15.23 20.98
CA SER A 4 -16.84 -14.71 20.60
C SER A 4 -16.83 -14.06 19.18
N SER A 5 -17.69 -14.54 18.28
CA SER A 5 -17.87 -13.96 16.93
C SER A 5 -18.63 -12.64 16.99
N ASP A 6 -19.65 -12.53 17.83
CA ASP A 6 -20.43 -11.30 18.03
C ASP A 6 -19.58 -10.23 18.73
N LEU A 7 -18.75 -10.61 19.71
CA LEU A 7 -17.80 -9.71 20.33
C LEU A 7 -16.80 -9.12 19.31
N ARG A 8 -16.21 -9.99 18.48
CA ARG A 8 -15.28 -9.53 17.41
C ARG A 8 -15.97 -8.60 16.42
N ARG A 9 -17.21 -8.90 16.03
CA ARG A 9 -18.00 -8.04 15.14
C ARG A 9 -18.26 -6.68 15.80
N ARG A 10 -18.70 -6.65 17.08
CA ARG A 10 -18.92 -5.38 17.82
C ARG A 10 -17.65 -4.54 17.91
N LEU A 11 -16.51 -5.17 18.19
CA LEU A 11 -15.22 -4.48 18.22
C LEU A 11 -14.83 -3.92 16.84
N ALA A 12 -15.02 -4.68 15.77
CA ALA A 12 -14.74 -4.26 14.40
C ALA A 12 -15.63 -3.11 13.92
N GLU A 13 -16.91 -3.09 14.38
CA GLU A 13 -17.89 -2.06 14.07
C GLU A 13 -17.85 -0.87 15.05
N GLY A 14 -16.98 -0.89 16.08
CA GLY A 14 -16.91 0.15 17.11
C GLY A 14 -18.12 0.18 18.06
N ARG A 15 -18.95 -0.85 18.06
CA ARG A 15 -20.15 -0.93 18.93
C ARG A 15 -19.77 -1.14 20.37
N GLU A 16 -20.63 -0.65 21.25
CA GLU A 16 -20.46 -0.76 22.69
C GLU A 16 -20.48 -2.23 23.16
N ILE A 17 -19.51 -2.59 24.02
CA ILE A 17 -19.51 -3.88 24.72
C ILE A 17 -20.33 -3.67 26.01
N PRO A 18 -21.43 -4.40 26.22
CA PRO A 18 -22.24 -4.21 27.41
C PRO A 18 -21.46 -4.47 28.70
N SER A 19 -21.68 -3.64 29.72
CA SER A 19 -20.99 -3.72 31.02
C SER A 19 -21.23 -5.04 31.78
N TRP A 20 -22.32 -5.74 31.47
CA TRP A 20 -22.60 -7.07 32.04
C TRP A 20 -21.74 -8.19 31.42
N PHE A 21 -21.11 -7.94 30.26
CA PHE A 21 -20.31 -8.96 29.55
C PHE A 21 -18.88 -9.02 30.04
N THR A 22 -18.26 -7.88 30.36
CA THR A 22 -16.88 -7.81 30.83
C THR A 22 -16.66 -6.53 31.65
N PHE A 23 -15.57 -6.50 32.41
CA PHE A 23 -15.16 -5.32 33.17
C PHE A 23 -14.79 -4.15 32.24
N PRO A 24 -15.03 -2.88 32.63
CA PRO A 24 -14.75 -1.71 31.80
C PRO A 24 -13.29 -1.64 31.33
N GLU A 25 -12.33 -1.98 32.19
CA GLU A 25 -10.90 -1.97 31.89
C GLU A 25 -10.54 -3.02 30.80
N VAL A 26 -11.20 -4.20 30.84
CA VAL A 26 -11.03 -5.26 29.84
C VAL A 26 -11.68 -4.85 28.52
N ALA A 27 -12.86 -4.23 28.58
CA ALA A 27 -13.52 -3.71 27.38
C ALA A 27 -12.65 -2.65 26.68
N GLU A 28 -12.04 -1.74 27.45
CA GLU A 28 -11.14 -0.73 26.92
C GLU A 28 -9.87 -1.35 26.31
N ALA A 29 -9.24 -2.30 26.99
CA ALA A 29 -8.09 -3.03 26.46
C ALA A 29 -8.42 -3.79 25.16
N LEU A 30 -9.64 -4.37 25.06
CA LEU A 30 -10.12 -5.02 23.85
C LEU A 30 -10.34 -4.02 22.71
N ARG A 31 -10.90 -2.83 22.99
CA ARG A 31 -11.08 -1.76 22.00
C ARG A 31 -9.76 -1.24 21.48
N GLN A 32 -8.76 -1.04 22.35
CA GLN A 32 -7.42 -0.62 21.95
C GLN A 32 -6.73 -1.66 21.05
N ARG A 33 -6.96 -2.93 21.30
CA ARG A 33 -6.36 -4.04 20.53
C ARG A 33 -7.12 -4.36 19.23
N HIS A 34 -8.43 -4.10 19.20
CA HIS A 34 -9.32 -4.34 18.07
C HIS A 34 -9.99 -3.04 17.63
N ARG A 35 -9.20 -2.09 17.13
CA ARG A 35 -9.71 -0.82 16.62
C ARG A 35 -10.67 -1.04 15.47
N PRO A 36 -11.81 -0.31 15.38
CA PRO A 36 -12.66 -0.30 14.19
C PRO A 36 -11.86 0.06 12.94
N ARG A 37 -12.28 -0.44 11.77
CA ARG A 37 -11.52 -0.22 10.52
C ARG A 37 -11.22 1.26 10.25
N HIS A 38 -12.17 2.16 10.49
CA HIS A 38 -11.98 3.61 10.32
C HIS A 38 -10.92 4.22 11.26
N ARG A 39 -10.53 3.50 12.34
CA ARG A 39 -9.46 3.88 13.28
C ARG A 39 -8.20 3.03 13.14
N GLN A 40 -8.22 2.00 12.30
CA GLN A 40 -7.03 1.20 12.00
C GLN A 40 -6.12 1.94 11.04
N GLY A 41 -4.80 1.87 11.26
CA GLY A 41 -3.84 2.22 10.22
C GLY A 41 -3.95 1.26 9.03
N PHE A 42 -3.54 1.73 7.87
CA PHE A 42 -3.48 0.89 6.68
C PHE A 42 -2.36 1.32 5.74
N THR A 43 -1.98 0.38 4.89
CA THR A 43 -1.00 0.60 3.84
C THR A 43 -1.65 0.45 2.48
N VAL A 44 -1.51 1.47 1.62
CA VAL A 44 -1.75 1.36 0.17
C VAL A 44 -0.41 1.04 -0.50
N PHE A 45 -0.30 -0.17 -1.02
CA PHE A 45 0.94 -0.68 -1.60
C PHE A 45 0.80 -0.83 -3.11
N PHE A 46 1.48 0.05 -3.85
CA PHE A 46 1.48 0.03 -5.30
C PHE A 46 2.47 -0.99 -5.86
N THR A 47 2.13 -1.57 -7.00
CA THR A 47 3.02 -2.35 -7.85
C THR A 47 2.74 -2.04 -9.32
N GLY A 48 3.73 -2.21 -10.18
CA GLY A 48 3.65 -1.92 -11.61
C GLY A 48 5.00 -1.51 -12.20
N LEU A 49 5.12 -1.49 -13.52
CA LEU A 49 6.35 -1.18 -14.24
C LEU A 49 6.90 0.22 -13.93
N SER A 50 8.17 0.46 -14.22
CA SER A 50 8.72 1.82 -14.25
C SER A 50 7.94 2.66 -15.27
N GLY A 51 7.67 3.93 -14.98
CA GLY A 51 6.87 4.75 -15.90
C GLY A 51 5.35 4.50 -15.90
N ALA A 52 4.86 3.47 -15.19
CA ALA A 52 3.44 3.14 -15.13
C ALA A 52 2.54 4.22 -14.48
N GLY A 53 3.11 5.20 -13.76
CA GLY A 53 2.34 6.29 -13.12
C GLY A 53 2.17 6.14 -11.61
N LYS A 54 2.76 5.12 -10.97
CA LYS A 54 2.61 4.86 -9.53
C LYS A 54 2.85 6.08 -8.63
N SER A 55 3.99 6.75 -8.77
CA SER A 55 4.33 7.93 -7.94
C SER A 55 3.38 9.09 -8.17
N THR A 56 2.89 9.27 -9.40
CA THR A 56 1.93 10.33 -9.73
C THR A 56 0.57 10.07 -9.06
N VAL A 57 0.05 8.83 -9.18
CA VAL A 57 -1.21 8.43 -8.52
C VAL A 57 -1.06 8.43 -6.99
N ALA A 58 0.09 7.97 -6.48
CA ALA A 58 0.38 7.99 -5.04
C ALA A 58 0.41 9.41 -4.47
N SER A 59 0.95 10.39 -5.23
CA SER A 59 0.93 11.80 -4.84
C SER A 59 -0.48 12.40 -4.87
N ALA A 60 -1.30 12.08 -5.87
CA ALA A 60 -2.70 12.49 -5.92
C ALA A 60 -3.50 11.89 -4.75
N LEU A 61 -3.30 10.61 -4.45
CA LEU A 61 -3.92 9.95 -3.29
C LEU A 61 -3.48 10.58 -1.96
N LEU A 62 -2.18 10.92 -1.82
CA LEU A 62 -1.66 11.61 -0.64
C LEU A 62 -2.43 12.89 -0.36
N VAL A 63 -2.60 13.75 -1.39
CA VAL A 63 -3.34 15.02 -1.26
C VAL A 63 -4.77 14.75 -0.77
N ARG A 64 -5.47 13.80 -1.40
CA ARG A 64 -6.86 13.46 -1.02
C ARG A 64 -6.96 12.93 0.41
N LEU A 65 -6.04 12.08 0.85
CA LEU A 65 -6.03 11.57 2.23
C LEU A 65 -5.68 12.64 3.26
N LEU A 66 -4.82 13.60 2.91
CA LEU A 66 -4.53 14.75 3.77
C LEU A 66 -5.74 15.69 3.89
N GLU A 67 -6.50 15.89 2.81
CA GLU A 67 -7.75 16.67 2.82
C GLU A 67 -8.82 16.05 3.72
N LEU A 68 -8.93 14.71 3.75
CA LEU A 68 -9.83 14.01 4.67
C LEU A 68 -9.42 14.17 6.14
N GLY A 69 -8.14 14.38 6.42
CA GLY A 69 -7.63 14.56 7.77
C GLY A 69 -7.71 13.34 8.69
N GLY A 70 -7.59 13.58 9.98
CA GLY A 70 -7.82 12.57 11.04
C GLY A 70 -6.64 11.63 11.32
N ARG A 71 -5.75 11.36 10.35
CA ARG A 71 -4.61 10.45 10.52
C ARG A 71 -3.35 10.93 9.81
N PRO A 72 -2.14 10.69 10.36
CA PRO A 72 -0.90 10.98 9.66
C PRO A 72 -0.76 10.10 8.42
N VAL A 73 -0.35 10.70 7.31
CA VAL A 73 -0.11 10.00 6.03
C VAL A 73 1.37 10.12 5.67
N THR A 74 1.99 9.00 5.34
CA THR A 74 3.41 8.95 4.93
C THR A 74 3.53 8.35 3.54
N LEU A 75 4.17 9.08 2.63
CA LEU A 75 4.50 8.59 1.29
C LEU A 75 5.92 7.99 1.29
N LEU A 76 5.99 6.70 1.00
CA LEU A 76 7.23 5.94 0.80
C LEU A 76 7.44 5.72 -0.72
N ASP A 77 7.86 6.80 -1.41
CA ASP A 77 8.22 6.74 -2.81
C ASP A 77 9.54 5.99 -3.01
N GLY A 78 9.64 5.22 -4.10
CA GLY A 78 10.78 4.35 -4.35
C GLY A 78 12.14 5.09 -4.43
N ASP A 79 12.17 6.32 -4.96
CA ASP A 79 13.41 7.10 -5.07
C ASP A 79 13.80 7.68 -3.69
N LEU A 80 12.82 8.14 -2.91
CA LEU A 80 13.04 8.64 -1.55
C LEU A 80 13.57 7.55 -0.62
N VAL A 81 12.96 6.37 -0.69
CA VAL A 81 13.38 5.21 0.10
C VAL A 81 14.79 4.77 -0.28
N ARG A 82 15.11 4.71 -1.58
CA ARG A 82 16.47 4.35 -2.02
C ARG A 82 17.52 5.34 -1.52
N ARG A 83 17.20 6.62 -1.46
CA ARG A 83 18.13 7.64 -0.96
C ARG A 83 18.42 7.51 0.54
N HIS A 84 17.41 7.21 1.34
CA HIS A 84 17.50 7.29 2.81
C HIS A 84 17.59 5.95 3.52
N LEU A 85 17.01 4.88 2.96
CA LEU A 85 16.95 3.55 3.59
C LEU A 85 17.75 2.49 2.87
N SER A 86 18.05 2.68 1.58
CA SER A 86 18.59 1.64 0.71
C SER A 86 19.61 2.17 -0.26
N SER A 87 20.38 3.20 0.14
CA SER A 87 21.37 3.86 -0.73
C SER A 87 22.53 2.95 -1.14
N GLU A 88 22.84 1.93 -0.34
CA GLU A 88 23.86 0.92 -0.60
C GLU A 88 23.39 -0.19 -1.54
N LEU A 89 22.07 -0.33 -1.78
CA LEU A 89 21.51 -1.40 -2.59
C LEU A 89 21.60 -1.09 -4.09
N GLY A 90 22.07 -2.05 -4.88
CA GLY A 90 22.01 -2.05 -6.34
C GLY A 90 20.62 -2.45 -6.88
N PHE A 91 20.59 -2.96 -8.11
CA PHE A 91 19.36 -3.33 -8.83
C PHE A 91 19.23 -4.84 -9.10
N SER A 92 20.11 -5.68 -8.52
CA SER A 92 19.93 -7.13 -8.59
C SER A 92 18.59 -7.55 -7.97
N ARG A 93 18.12 -8.73 -8.33
CA ARG A 93 16.88 -9.29 -7.77
C ARG A 93 16.90 -9.27 -6.25
N GLU A 94 17.98 -9.77 -5.64
CA GLU A 94 18.14 -9.80 -4.18
C GLU A 94 18.06 -8.39 -3.55
N HIS A 95 18.78 -7.41 -4.12
CA HIS A 95 18.75 -6.03 -3.63
C HIS A 95 17.36 -5.38 -3.78
N ARG A 96 16.64 -5.71 -4.86
CA ARG A 96 15.24 -5.26 -5.01
C ARG A 96 14.35 -5.85 -3.93
N ASP A 97 14.47 -7.15 -3.65
CA ASP A 97 13.69 -7.82 -2.62
C ASP A 97 13.99 -7.27 -1.22
N ILE A 98 15.27 -7.04 -0.89
CA ILE A 98 15.67 -6.38 0.36
C ILE A 98 15.03 -5.01 0.48
N ASN A 99 15.09 -4.19 -0.58
CA ASN A 99 14.46 -2.87 -0.58
C ASN A 99 12.94 -2.93 -0.33
N ILE A 100 12.25 -3.88 -0.96
CA ILE A 100 10.80 -4.07 -0.76
C ILE A 100 10.48 -4.52 0.67
N ARG A 101 11.27 -5.42 1.27
CA ARG A 101 11.11 -5.82 2.67
C ARG A 101 11.31 -4.64 3.63
N ARG A 102 12.30 -3.77 3.39
CA ARG A 102 12.54 -2.56 4.18
C ARG A 102 11.35 -1.60 4.10
N ILE A 103 10.81 -1.37 2.90
CA ILE A 103 9.59 -0.58 2.70
C ILE A 103 8.43 -1.20 3.48
N GLY A 104 8.25 -2.52 3.37
CA GLY A 104 7.21 -3.26 4.08
C GLY A 104 7.31 -3.14 5.59
N PHE A 105 8.51 -3.24 6.14
CA PHE A 105 8.74 -3.06 7.57
C PHE A 105 8.39 -1.65 8.04
N VAL A 106 8.86 -0.60 7.37
CA VAL A 106 8.51 0.79 7.71
C VAL A 106 7.00 1.02 7.61
N ALA A 107 6.37 0.51 6.54
CA ALA A 107 4.93 0.61 6.36
C ALA A 107 4.15 -0.13 7.46
N SER A 108 4.64 -1.29 7.91
CA SER A 108 4.01 -2.04 9.02
C SER A 108 4.04 -1.26 10.34
N GLU A 109 5.15 -0.57 10.65
CA GLU A 109 5.25 0.25 11.86
C GLU A 109 4.35 1.51 11.79
N ILE A 110 4.23 2.15 10.62
CA ILE A 110 3.28 3.26 10.40
C ILE A 110 1.84 2.77 10.61
N THR A 111 1.49 1.64 9.98
CA THR A 111 0.15 1.01 10.05
C THR A 111 -0.20 0.61 11.49
N LYS A 112 0.70 -0.05 12.19
CA LYS A 112 0.54 -0.46 13.59
C LYS A 112 0.23 0.71 14.52
N ASN A 113 0.82 1.87 14.26
CA ASN A 113 0.61 3.09 15.04
C ASN A 113 -0.62 3.91 14.58
N GLY A 114 -1.46 3.37 13.71
CA GLY A 114 -2.71 3.99 13.26
C GLY A 114 -2.55 4.98 12.10
N GLY A 115 -1.33 5.14 11.58
CA GLY A 115 -1.04 5.99 10.42
C GLY A 115 -1.40 5.31 9.09
N ILE A 116 -1.30 6.09 8.02
CA ILE A 116 -1.50 5.64 6.64
C ILE A 116 -0.15 5.64 5.94
N ALA A 117 0.27 4.50 5.39
CA ALA A 117 1.44 4.40 4.54
C ALA A 117 1.01 4.27 3.07
N ILE A 118 1.59 5.09 2.19
CA ILE A 118 1.45 4.97 0.74
C ILE A 118 2.82 4.55 0.20
N CYS A 119 2.94 3.32 -0.30
CA CYS A 119 4.19 2.77 -0.82
C CYS A 119 4.12 2.68 -2.33
N ALA A 120 5.04 3.32 -3.07
CA ALA A 120 5.04 3.36 -4.52
C ALA A 120 6.28 2.71 -5.20
N PRO A 121 6.71 1.50 -4.78
CA PRO A 121 7.78 0.77 -5.45
C PRO A 121 7.29 0.07 -6.73
N ILE A 122 8.22 -0.49 -7.51
CA ILE A 122 7.90 -1.42 -8.62
C ILE A 122 7.37 -2.75 -8.05
N ALA A 123 8.05 -3.31 -7.04
CA ALA A 123 7.75 -4.59 -6.40
C ALA A 123 7.43 -5.71 -7.41
N PRO A 124 8.40 -6.12 -8.26
CA PRO A 124 8.12 -6.94 -9.43
C PRO A 124 7.74 -8.39 -9.10
N TYR A 125 8.14 -8.92 -7.95
CA TYR A 125 7.98 -10.34 -7.62
C TYR A 125 6.84 -10.57 -6.62
N ASP A 126 6.00 -11.55 -6.90
CA ASP A 126 4.81 -11.85 -6.08
C ASP A 126 5.18 -12.37 -4.69
N ALA A 127 6.24 -13.15 -4.59
CA ALA A 127 6.72 -13.68 -3.31
C ALA A 127 7.00 -12.58 -2.30
N VAL A 128 7.76 -11.54 -2.67
CA VAL A 128 8.09 -10.44 -1.76
C VAL A 128 6.88 -9.55 -1.47
N ARG A 129 5.93 -9.40 -2.41
CA ARG A 129 4.65 -8.72 -2.13
C ARG A 129 3.84 -9.46 -1.07
N LYS A 130 3.80 -10.81 -1.15
CA LYS A 130 3.15 -11.67 -0.14
C LYS A 130 3.83 -11.58 1.23
N GLU A 131 5.18 -11.54 1.26
CA GLU A 131 5.93 -11.31 2.50
C GLU A 131 5.55 -9.97 3.16
N VAL A 132 5.52 -8.88 2.38
CA VAL A 132 5.12 -7.55 2.87
C VAL A 132 3.68 -7.54 3.37
N ARG A 133 2.76 -8.18 2.64
CA ARG A 133 1.38 -8.38 3.10
C ARG A 133 1.35 -9.07 4.46
N GLY A 134 2.12 -10.15 4.62
CA GLY A 134 2.22 -10.89 5.88
C GLY A 134 2.77 -10.09 7.06
N MET A 135 3.58 -9.05 6.80
CA MET A 135 4.05 -8.11 7.83
C MET A 135 2.97 -7.12 8.26
N ILE A 136 2.11 -6.69 7.35
CA ILE A 136 1.18 -5.57 7.54
C ILE A 136 -0.21 -6.04 7.99
N GLU A 137 -0.78 -7.09 7.39
CA GLU A 137 -2.14 -7.56 7.71
C GLU A 137 -2.37 -7.90 9.20
N PRO A 138 -1.40 -8.43 9.96
CA PRO A 138 -1.58 -8.65 11.39
C PRO A 138 -1.74 -7.37 12.23
N VAL A 139 -1.32 -6.22 11.71
CA VAL A 139 -1.29 -4.94 12.44
C VAL A 139 -2.22 -3.87 11.86
N GLY A 140 -2.83 -4.12 10.69
CA GLY A 140 -3.80 -3.19 10.08
C GLY A 140 -4.17 -3.58 8.66
N GLY A 141 -4.66 -2.62 7.87
CA GLY A 141 -5.09 -2.85 6.49
C GLY A 141 -3.93 -2.93 5.51
N PHE A 142 -4.04 -3.84 4.53
CA PHE A 142 -3.12 -3.92 3.39
C PHE A 142 -3.90 -3.89 2.07
N ILE A 143 -3.74 -2.83 1.30
CA ILE A 143 -4.44 -2.60 0.04
C ILE A 143 -3.40 -2.65 -1.10
N LEU A 144 -3.39 -3.74 -1.88
CA LEU A 144 -2.53 -3.89 -3.04
C LEU A 144 -3.16 -3.21 -4.25
N VAL A 145 -2.46 -2.22 -4.80
CA VAL A 145 -2.87 -1.48 -6.01
C VAL A 145 -1.95 -1.86 -7.17
N HIS A 146 -2.51 -2.49 -8.18
CA HIS A 146 -1.81 -2.78 -9.44
C HIS A 146 -2.02 -1.64 -10.43
N VAL A 147 -0.93 -1.00 -10.83
CA VAL A 147 -0.94 -0.01 -11.91
C VAL A 147 -0.60 -0.73 -13.20
N ASP A 148 -1.67 -1.09 -13.93
CA ASP A 148 -1.62 -1.89 -15.15
C ASP A 148 -1.50 -0.97 -16.37
N THR A 149 -0.26 -0.62 -16.69
CA THR A 149 0.08 0.19 -17.86
C THR A 149 0.90 -0.66 -18.80
N PRO A 150 0.53 -0.75 -20.09
CA PRO A 150 1.30 -1.51 -21.09
C PRO A 150 2.76 -1.08 -21.14
N LEU A 151 3.65 -2.07 -21.40
CA LEU A 151 5.10 -1.84 -21.43
C LEU A 151 5.48 -0.77 -22.46
N GLU A 152 4.85 -0.79 -23.62
CA GLU A 152 5.08 0.15 -24.72
C GLU A 152 4.82 1.60 -24.26
N VAL A 153 3.73 1.81 -23.53
CA VAL A 153 3.38 3.13 -22.98
C VAL A 153 4.37 3.55 -21.88
N CYS A 154 4.84 2.60 -21.06
CA CYS A 154 5.89 2.88 -20.07
C CYS A 154 7.21 3.27 -20.74
N GLU A 155 7.58 2.60 -21.85
CA GLU A 155 8.77 2.92 -22.66
C GLU A 155 8.64 4.30 -23.33
N GLU A 156 7.49 4.63 -23.91
CA GLU A 156 7.26 5.96 -24.49
C GLU A 156 7.38 7.08 -23.44
N ARG A 157 6.88 6.83 -22.24
CA ARG A 157 6.98 7.80 -21.13
C ARG A 157 8.41 8.00 -20.64
N ASP A 158 9.22 6.99 -20.62
CA ASP A 158 10.63 6.86 -20.13
C ASP A 158 11.29 8.12 -19.55
N ARG A 159 10.63 8.77 -18.60
CA ARG A 159 11.02 10.09 -18.04
C ARG A 159 12.44 10.14 -17.48
N LYS A 160 13.00 8.97 -17.13
CA LYS A 160 14.34 8.83 -16.54
C LYS A 160 15.37 8.27 -17.53
N GLY A 161 14.97 7.97 -18.78
CA GLY A 161 15.83 7.33 -19.79
C GLY A 161 16.29 5.92 -19.40
N LEU A 162 15.55 5.24 -18.51
CA LEU A 162 15.92 3.92 -17.99
C LEU A 162 15.65 2.82 -19.00
N TYR A 163 14.55 2.90 -19.74
CA TYR A 163 14.22 1.94 -20.78
C TYR A 163 15.20 2.02 -21.95
N ALA A 164 15.55 3.23 -22.40
CA ALA A 164 16.56 3.42 -23.42
C ALA A 164 17.91 2.80 -23.02
N LYS A 165 18.34 2.98 -21.77
CA LYS A 165 19.57 2.38 -21.25
C LYS A 165 19.47 0.85 -21.12
N ALA A 166 18.29 0.32 -20.74
CA ALA A 166 18.07 -1.13 -20.66
C ALA A 166 18.10 -1.77 -22.06
N ARG A 167 17.44 -1.17 -23.05
CA ARG A 167 17.48 -1.63 -24.45
C ARG A 167 18.88 -1.57 -25.05
N ALA A 168 19.68 -0.57 -24.68
CA ALA A 168 21.09 -0.48 -25.07
C ALA A 168 22.02 -1.46 -24.29
N GLY A 169 21.48 -2.28 -23.37
CA GLY A 169 22.27 -3.22 -22.56
C GLY A 169 23.14 -2.59 -21.47
N ILE A 170 22.98 -1.28 -21.24
CA ILE A 170 23.72 -0.54 -20.20
C ILE A 170 23.20 -0.90 -18.80
N ILE A 171 21.88 -1.01 -18.66
CA ILE A 171 21.25 -1.51 -17.42
C ILE A 171 20.88 -2.97 -17.63
N LYS A 172 21.48 -3.83 -16.80
CA LYS A 172 21.16 -5.26 -16.74
C LYS A 172 20.02 -5.48 -15.74
N GLU A 173 19.29 -6.61 -15.89
CA GLU A 173 18.21 -7.01 -14.96
C GLU A 173 17.14 -5.93 -14.80
N PHE A 174 16.72 -5.27 -15.88
CA PHE A 174 15.70 -4.25 -15.84
C PHE A 174 14.29 -4.86 -15.96
N THR A 175 13.44 -4.59 -14.96
CA THR A 175 12.06 -5.13 -14.88
C THR A 175 11.23 -4.76 -16.12
N GLY A 176 10.69 -5.76 -16.77
CA GLY A 176 9.88 -5.63 -17.98
C GLY A 176 10.68 -5.71 -19.28
N ILE A 177 12.03 -5.68 -19.25
CA ILE A 177 12.90 -5.81 -20.42
C ILE A 177 13.74 -7.08 -20.34
N SER A 178 14.70 -7.13 -19.42
CA SER A 178 15.62 -8.25 -19.23
C SER A 178 15.35 -9.04 -17.95
N ASP A 179 14.38 -8.61 -17.15
CA ASP A 179 13.96 -9.24 -15.93
C ASP A 179 12.41 -9.21 -15.82
N PRO A 180 11.76 -10.28 -15.33
CA PRO A 180 10.31 -10.38 -15.34
C PRO A 180 9.64 -9.42 -14.37
N TYR A 181 8.41 -9.04 -14.71
CA TYR A 181 7.41 -8.48 -13.80
C TYR A 181 6.30 -9.53 -13.63
N GLU A 182 6.13 -10.00 -12.41
CA GLU A 182 5.09 -10.97 -12.07
C GLU A 182 3.78 -10.23 -11.75
N LEU A 183 2.73 -10.49 -12.52
CA LEU A 183 1.41 -9.90 -12.28
C LEU A 183 0.89 -10.30 -10.89
N PRO A 184 0.29 -9.38 -10.13
CA PRO A 184 -0.30 -9.73 -8.85
C PRO A 184 -1.55 -10.59 -9.05
N GLU A 185 -1.66 -11.70 -8.30
CA GLU A 185 -2.78 -12.65 -8.44
C GLU A 185 -4.14 -12.04 -8.02
N LYS A 186 -4.15 -11.22 -6.96
CA LYS A 186 -5.38 -10.65 -6.38
C LYS A 186 -5.12 -9.23 -5.86
N PRO A 187 -4.95 -8.25 -6.75
CA PRO A 187 -4.89 -6.86 -6.33
C PRO A 187 -6.28 -6.41 -5.82
N ALA A 188 -6.29 -5.54 -4.81
CA ALA A 188 -7.51 -4.93 -4.30
C ALA A 188 -8.08 -3.91 -5.30
N VAL A 189 -7.19 -3.21 -6.01
CA VAL A 189 -7.53 -2.25 -7.06
C VAL A 189 -6.56 -2.46 -8.23
N THR A 190 -7.11 -2.43 -9.45
CA THR A 190 -6.32 -2.38 -10.70
C THR A 190 -6.64 -1.07 -11.43
N LEU A 191 -5.61 -0.35 -11.86
CA LEU A 191 -5.72 0.95 -12.52
C LEU A 191 -5.09 0.92 -13.92
N ALA A 192 -5.87 1.18 -14.94
CA ALA A 192 -5.39 1.39 -16.31
C ALA A 192 -5.08 2.89 -16.52
N THR A 193 -3.84 3.31 -16.26
CA THR A 193 -3.45 4.73 -16.29
C THR A 193 -3.26 5.32 -17.69
N THR A 194 -3.57 4.58 -18.73
CA THR A 194 -3.68 5.09 -20.11
C THR A 194 -4.92 5.93 -20.31
N ASP A 195 -6.01 5.55 -19.65
CA ASP A 195 -7.36 6.09 -19.87
C ASP A 195 -7.88 6.89 -18.67
N MET A 196 -7.05 7.09 -17.66
CA MET A 196 -7.43 7.75 -16.41
C MET A 196 -6.41 8.82 -16.02
N THR A 197 -6.91 9.94 -15.52
CA THR A 197 -6.10 10.95 -14.85
C THR A 197 -5.59 10.43 -13.50
N PRO A 198 -4.52 11.03 -12.94
CA PRO A 198 -4.06 10.68 -11.58
C PRO A 198 -5.14 10.88 -10.51
N GLU A 199 -5.97 11.91 -10.65
CA GLU A 199 -7.07 12.25 -9.75
C GLU A 199 -8.20 11.21 -9.81
N GLU A 200 -8.59 10.77 -11.01
CA GLU A 200 -9.55 9.67 -11.20
C GLU A 200 -9.02 8.36 -10.63
N SER A 201 -7.74 8.06 -10.87
CA SER A 201 -7.07 6.89 -10.31
C SER A 201 -7.06 6.92 -8.77
N ALA A 202 -6.76 8.08 -8.17
CA ALA A 202 -6.80 8.27 -6.72
C ALA A 202 -8.23 8.12 -6.17
N GLN A 203 -9.25 8.64 -6.91
CA GLN A 203 -10.65 8.49 -6.54
C GLN A 203 -11.10 7.02 -6.54
N HIS A 204 -10.65 6.21 -7.51
CA HIS A 204 -10.92 4.76 -7.51
C HIS A 204 -10.38 4.06 -6.26
N ILE A 205 -9.17 4.43 -5.82
CA ILE A 205 -8.61 3.89 -4.58
C ILE A 205 -9.43 4.34 -3.37
N LEU A 206 -9.81 5.62 -3.29
CA LEU A 206 -10.63 6.15 -2.20
C LEU A 206 -11.98 5.45 -2.08
N LEU A 207 -12.69 5.24 -3.19
CA LEU A 207 -13.95 4.50 -3.21
C LEU A 207 -13.79 3.05 -2.70
N HIS A 208 -12.63 2.42 -2.98
CA HIS A 208 -12.32 1.12 -2.39
C HIS A 208 -12.11 1.23 -0.88
N LEU A 209 -11.34 2.22 -0.41
CA LEU A 209 -11.08 2.44 1.01
C LEU A 209 -12.35 2.77 1.80
N GLU A 210 -13.28 3.55 1.23
CA GLU A 210 -14.61 3.84 1.78
C GLU A 210 -15.45 2.56 1.90
N ARG A 211 -15.52 1.78 0.83
CA ARG A 211 -16.27 0.50 0.81
C ARG A 211 -15.74 -0.50 1.83
N GLU A 212 -14.44 -0.52 2.05
CA GLU A 212 -13.80 -1.34 3.07
C GLU A 212 -13.88 -0.74 4.49
N GLY A 213 -14.39 0.49 4.64
CA GLY A 213 -14.57 1.17 5.92
C GLY A 213 -13.30 1.75 6.54
N TYR A 214 -12.25 2.00 5.74
CA TYR A 214 -11.02 2.64 6.22
C TYR A 214 -11.12 4.17 6.26
N VAL A 215 -11.94 4.78 5.41
CA VAL A 215 -12.17 6.23 5.32
C VAL A 215 -13.65 6.52 5.13
N GLY A 216 -14.09 7.81 5.26
CA GLY A 216 -15.47 8.22 4.97
C GLY A 216 -16.50 7.97 6.07
N VAL A 217 -16.14 7.36 7.19
CA VAL A 217 -17.03 7.22 8.36
C VAL A 217 -16.83 8.44 9.25
N SER A 218 -17.77 9.38 9.19
CA SER A 218 -17.85 10.46 10.21
C SER A 218 -18.22 9.83 11.56
N ASP A 219 -17.49 10.18 12.61
CA ASP A 219 -17.84 9.84 14.01
C ASP A 219 -19.13 10.52 14.45
#